data_5dcdfa263eff9e4e37bc14b0e3918336
#
_entry.id   5dcdfa263eff9e4e37bc14b0e3918336
#
_cell.length_a   1.000
_cell.length_b   1.000
_cell.length_c   1.000
_cell.angle_alpha   90.00
_cell.angle_beta   90.00
_cell.angle_gamma   90.00
#
_symmetry.space_group_name_H-M   'P 1'
#
loop_
_entity.id
_entity.type
_entity.pdbx_description
1 polymer ?
#
loop_
_entity_poly.entity_id
_entity_poly.type
_entity_poly.pdbx_seq_one_letter_code
_entity_poly.pdbx_strand_id
1 'polypeptide(L)'
;AVYAPTGFDSQVAPAFRNACSFDGKLYLVPRDFEWWAVYYRKSVFEKHKIAVPQTWQEFLDACDKLKKAGITPIAIGTKNVWPAAGWLGVFSLRVNGLDFYQDLCDGTIAYTDPRLKNAMDYWKTLIERGYFLDDHSSYGWREAAAFIYRGESAMMLMGSFITDDIPASLADDFEFFRFPVIQKD
;
A
#
# COMPACT_ATOMS: atom_id res chain seq x y z
N ALA A 1 -33.15 9.28 -7.37
CA ALA A 1 -32.32 9.02 -6.24
C ALA A 1 -33.00 8.04 -5.27
N VAL A 2 -32.63 6.79 -5.32
CA VAL A 2 -33.24 5.70 -4.54
C VAL A 2 -32.89 5.81 -3.05
N TYR A 3 -31.82 6.55 -2.69
CA TYR A 3 -31.29 6.61 -1.33
C TYR A 3 -31.68 7.87 -0.53
N ALA A 4 -32.13 8.93 -1.18
CA ALA A 4 -32.52 10.17 -0.50
C ALA A 4 -33.59 9.97 0.61
N PRO A 5 -34.60 9.06 0.46
CA PRO A 5 -35.59 8.84 1.49
C PRO A 5 -35.07 8.06 2.72
N THR A 6 -33.89 7.42 2.67
CA THR A 6 -33.39 6.56 3.76
C THR A 6 -32.50 7.30 4.78
N GLY A 7 -32.22 8.60 4.54
CA GLY A 7 -31.26 9.35 5.35
C GLY A 7 -29.80 8.86 5.21
N PHE A 8 -29.52 7.98 4.25
CA PHE A 8 -28.17 7.44 4.00
C PHE A 8 -27.15 8.53 3.70
N ASP A 9 -27.56 9.57 2.96
CA ASP A 9 -26.69 10.69 2.63
C ASP A 9 -26.14 11.45 3.85
N SER A 10 -26.89 11.45 4.97
CA SER A 10 -26.47 12.09 6.21
C SER A 10 -25.56 11.21 7.07
N GLN A 11 -25.50 9.92 6.79
CA GLN A 11 -24.71 8.93 7.55
C GLN A 11 -23.32 8.69 6.95
N VAL A 12 -23.08 9.16 5.72
CA VAL A 12 -21.81 8.96 4.99
C VAL A 12 -21.03 10.26 4.96
N ALA A 13 -19.75 10.19 5.35
CA ALA A 13 -18.86 11.33 5.31
C ALA A 13 -18.79 11.93 3.87
N PRO A 14 -18.75 13.26 3.72
CA PRO A 14 -18.79 13.92 2.41
C PRO A 14 -17.74 13.42 1.42
N ALA A 15 -16.53 13.09 1.91
CA ALA A 15 -15.44 12.58 1.07
C ALA A 15 -15.81 11.27 0.37
N PHE A 16 -16.43 10.32 1.09
CA PHE A 16 -16.86 9.03 0.51
C PHE A 16 -18.05 9.19 -0.42
N ARG A 17 -18.97 10.09 -0.07
CA ARG A 17 -20.10 10.40 -0.94
C ARG A 17 -19.63 11.01 -2.25
N ASN A 18 -18.67 11.94 -2.20
CA ASN A 18 -18.10 12.55 -3.39
C ASN A 18 -17.38 11.53 -4.28
N ALA A 19 -16.60 10.63 -3.68
CA ALA A 19 -15.92 9.55 -4.41
C ALA A 19 -16.90 8.57 -5.10
N CYS A 20 -18.13 8.45 -4.60
CA CYS A 20 -19.19 7.62 -5.19
C CYS A 20 -20.13 8.38 -6.12
N SER A 21 -19.87 9.66 -6.37
CA SER A 21 -20.72 10.54 -7.17
C SER A 21 -20.03 10.97 -8.46
N PHE A 22 -20.82 11.13 -9.52
CA PHE A 22 -20.39 11.70 -10.79
C PHE A 22 -21.44 12.73 -11.24
N ASP A 23 -21.01 13.92 -11.69
CA ASP A 23 -21.89 15.04 -12.04
C ASP A 23 -22.97 15.34 -10.97
N GLY A 24 -22.57 15.33 -9.69
CA GLY A 24 -23.44 15.61 -8.56
C GLY A 24 -24.49 14.51 -8.26
N LYS A 25 -24.42 13.37 -8.95
CA LYS A 25 -25.30 12.22 -8.73
C LYS A 25 -24.56 11.08 -8.10
N LEU A 26 -25.14 10.48 -7.07
CA LEU A 26 -24.62 9.28 -6.41
C LEU A 26 -24.91 8.04 -7.26
N TYR A 27 -23.88 7.34 -7.70
CA TYR A 27 -23.96 6.11 -8.49
C TYR A 27 -23.62 4.85 -7.69
N LEU A 28 -22.78 4.97 -6.67
CA LEU A 28 -22.31 3.87 -5.85
C LEU A 28 -22.65 4.13 -4.38
N VAL A 29 -22.89 3.05 -3.64
CA VAL A 29 -23.05 3.09 -2.19
C VAL A 29 -21.72 2.68 -1.57
N PRO A 30 -21.01 3.57 -0.83
CA PRO A 30 -19.81 3.16 -0.11
C PRO A 30 -20.21 2.16 0.98
N ARG A 31 -19.66 0.97 0.91
CA ARG A 31 -19.89 -0.10 1.89
C ARG A 31 -18.89 -0.02 3.04
N ASP A 32 -17.64 0.19 2.70
CA ASP A 32 -16.49 0.26 3.59
C ASP A 32 -15.43 1.21 3.00
N PHE A 33 -14.41 1.48 3.75
CA PHE A 33 -13.21 2.18 3.28
C PHE A 33 -11.97 1.47 3.80
N GLU A 34 -10.94 1.48 2.98
CA GLU A 34 -9.69 0.83 3.27
C GLU A 34 -8.55 1.84 3.22
N TRP A 35 -7.64 1.78 4.19
CA TRP A 35 -6.39 2.52 4.12
C TRP A 35 -5.24 1.59 3.74
N TRP A 36 -4.29 2.11 3.01
CA TRP A 36 -3.08 1.40 2.64
C TRP A 36 -1.96 1.74 3.60
N ALA A 37 -1.30 0.68 4.13
CA ALA A 37 -0.20 0.78 5.06
C ALA A 37 0.83 -0.31 4.79
N VAL A 38 2.02 -0.16 5.37
CA VAL A 38 3.01 -1.24 5.40
C VAL A 38 2.77 -2.07 6.64
N TYR A 39 2.26 -3.27 6.47
CA TYR A 39 2.10 -4.26 7.55
C TYR A 39 3.39 -5.03 7.73
N TYR A 40 3.79 -5.30 8.97
CA TYR A 40 5.06 -5.96 9.27
C TYR A 40 4.96 -6.86 10.50
N ARG A 41 5.91 -7.80 10.60
CA ARG A 41 6.11 -8.66 11.77
C ARG A 41 7.03 -7.96 12.77
N LYS A 42 6.50 -7.64 13.97
CA LYS A 42 7.27 -7.03 15.06
C LYS A 42 8.47 -7.89 15.45
N SER A 43 8.23 -9.19 15.65
CA SER A 43 9.28 -10.15 16.02
C SER A 43 10.45 -10.20 15.02
N VAL A 44 10.18 -10.04 13.72
CA VAL A 44 11.22 -9.98 12.69
C VAL A 44 12.01 -8.69 12.81
N PHE A 45 11.36 -7.55 12.98
CA PHE A 45 11.99 -6.25 13.14
C PHE A 45 12.86 -6.21 14.40
N GLU A 46 12.33 -6.69 15.53
CA GLU A 46 13.04 -6.77 16.81
C GLU A 46 14.27 -7.69 16.73
N LYS A 47 14.11 -8.89 16.18
CA LYS A 47 15.21 -9.86 16.00
C LYS A 47 16.37 -9.27 15.22
N HIS A 48 16.06 -8.47 14.20
CA HIS A 48 17.06 -7.84 13.34
C HIS A 48 17.39 -6.40 13.77
N LYS A 49 16.88 -5.93 14.93
CA LYS A 49 17.12 -4.58 15.47
C LYS A 49 16.82 -3.49 14.44
N ILE A 50 15.65 -3.59 13.81
CA ILE A 50 15.15 -2.64 12.82
C ILE A 50 14.11 -1.76 13.52
N ALA A 51 14.32 -0.46 13.51
CA ALA A 51 13.29 0.50 13.91
C ALA A 51 12.27 0.69 12.78
N VAL A 52 11.03 1.05 13.13
CA VAL A 52 10.01 1.40 12.15
C VAL A 52 10.47 2.63 11.35
N PRO A 53 10.65 2.50 10.02
CA PRO A 53 11.20 3.56 9.21
C PRO A 53 10.21 4.72 9.06
N GLN A 54 10.69 5.93 9.20
CA GLN A 54 9.92 7.17 9.04
C GLN A 54 10.23 7.87 7.71
N THR A 55 11.44 7.67 7.20
CA THR A 55 11.94 8.27 5.96
C THR A 55 12.23 7.22 4.90
N TRP A 56 12.30 7.66 3.66
CA TRP A 56 12.66 6.79 2.53
C TRP A 56 14.02 6.11 2.73
N GLN A 57 15.03 6.85 3.22
CA GLN A 57 16.35 6.28 3.45
C GLN A 57 16.32 5.20 4.53
N GLU A 58 15.64 5.45 5.65
CA GLU A 58 15.46 4.45 6.70
C GLU A 58 14.74 3.19 6.19
N PHE A 59 13.78 3.36 5.25
CA PHE A 59 13.10 2.23 4.63
C PHE A 59 14.05 1.39 3.76
N LEU A 60 14.90 2.05 2.97
CA LEU A 60 15.92 1.36 2.20
C LEU A 60 16.93 0.64 3.11
N ASP A 61 17.37 1.29 4.18
CA ASP A 61 18.31 0.70 5.14
C ASP A 61 17.70 -0.52 5.85
N ALA A 62 16.42 -0.47 6.20
CA ALA A 62 15.68 -1.61 6.74
C ALA A 62 15.61 -2.77 5.73
N CYS A 63 15.27 -2.48 4.47
CA CYS A 63 15.26 -3.49 3.40
C CYS A 63 16.64 -4.11 3.18
N ASP A 64 17.71 -3.31 3.14
CA ASP A 64 19.07 -3.81 2.98
C ASP A 64 19.48 -4.73 4.13
N LYS A 65 19.11 -4.37 5.36
CA LYS A 65 19.41 -5.15 6.56
C LYS A 65 18.67 -6.49 6.57
N LEU A 66 17.40 -6.51 6.19
CA LEU A 66 16.60 -7.72 6.04
C LEU A 66 17.18 -8.63 4.96
N LYS A 67 17.47 -8.07 3.78
CA LYS A 67 18.04 -8.84 2.67
C LYS A 67 19.39 -9.47 3.03
N LYS A 68 20.28 -8.73 3.72
CA LYS A 68 21.56 -9.27 4.23
C LYS A 68 21.36 -10.39 5.25
N ALA A 69 20.25 -10.39 5.97
CA ALA A 69 19.89 -11.44 6.92
C ALA A 69 19.19 -12.65 6.26
N GLY A 70 19.01 -12.66 4.93
CA GLY A 70 18.34 -13.73 4.20
C GLY A 70 16.80 -13.68 4.31
N ILE A 71 16.24 -12.54 4.75
CA ILE A 71 14.79 -12.32 4.83
C ILE A 71 14.38 -11.47 3.63
N THR A 72 13.38 -11.90 2.89
CA THR A 72 12.80 -11.06 1.84
C THR A 72 12.18 -9.80 2.47
N PRO A 73 12.62 -8.59 2.10
CA PRO A 73 12.11 -7.38 2.72
C PRO A 73 10.61 -7.21 2.56
N ILE A 74 10.10 -7.37 1.34
CA ILE A 74 8.74 -6.99 0.96
C ILE A 74 8.04 -8.15 0.25
N ALA A 75 6.98 -8.66 0.85
CA ALA A 75 6.06 -9.56 0.16
C ALA A 75 5.16 -8.78 -0.79
N ILE A 76 4.99 -9.28 -1.99
CA ILE A 76 4.00 -8.83 -2.97
C ILE A 76 3.57 -10.02 -3.82
N GLY A 77 2.28 -10.11 -4.12
CA GLY A 77 1.75 -11.04 -5.10
C GLY A 77 1.10 -10.25 -6.23
N THR A 78 1.58 -10.43 -7.45
CA THR A 78 1.12 -9.65 -8.60
C THR A 78 0.37 -10.46 -9.65
N LYS A 79 0.06 -11.72 -9.37
CA LYS A 79 -0.77 -12.57 -10.25
C LYS A 79 -2.07 -11.89 -10.68
N ASN A 80 -2.70 -11.15 -9.78
CA ASN A 80 -3.93 -10.40 -10.01
C ASN A 80 -3.69 -8.91 -10.32
N VAL A 81 -2.47 -8.49 -10.57
CA VAL A 81 -2.04 -7.13 -10.95
C VAL A 81 -2.36 -6.04 -9.93
N TRP A 82 -3.57 -5.96 -9.37
CA TRP A 82 -4.06 -4.87 -8.51
C TRP A 82 -3.19 -4.55 -7.28
N PRO A 83 -2.47 -5.50 -6.62
CA PRO A 83 -1.55 -5.13 -5.53
C PRO A 83 -0.41 -4.23 -6.00
N ALA A 84 0.01 -4.35 -7.25
CA ALA A 84 0.98 -3.45 -7.85
C ALA A 84 0.43 -2.02 -8.02
N ALA A 85 -0.87 -1.88 -8.31
CA ALA A 85 -1.50 -0.56 -8.38
C ALA A 85 -1.46 0.20 -7.04
N GLY A 86 -1.46 -0.50 -5.91
CA GLY A 86 -1.25 0.11 -4.59
C GLY A 86 0.09 0.84 -4.47
N TRP A 87 1.15 0.28 -5.04
CA TRP A 87 2.47 0.91 -5.07
C TRP A 87 2.48 2.17 -5.95
N LEU A 88 1.82 2.13 -7.11
CA LEU A 88 1.65 3.31 -7.97
C LEU A 88 0.93 4.43 -7.20
N GLY A 89 -0.18 4.10 -6.53
CA GLY A 89 -0.94 5.07 -5.75
C GLY A 89 -0.12 5.68 -4.61
N VAL A 90 0.57 4.84 -3.84
CA VAL A 90 1.38 5.30 -2.70
C VAL A 90 2.53 6.19 -3.15
N PHE A 91 3.28 5.82 -4.17
CA PHE A 91 4.36 6.65 -4.68
C PHE A 91 3.86 7.95 -5.31
N SER A 92 2.77 7.91 -6.07
CA SER A 92 2.16 9.12 -6.63
C SER A 92 1.76 10.11 -5.54
N LEU A 93 1.09 9.62 -4.48
CA LEU A 93 0.68 10.45 -3.34
C LEU A 93 1.87 11.00 -2.55
N ARG A 94 2.91 10.18 -2.32
CA ARG A 94 4.05 10.57 -1.50
C ARG A 94 4.98 11.56 -2.20
N VAL A 95 5.12 11.46 -3.52
CA VAL A 95 6.03 12.30 -4.30
C VAL A 95 5.34 13.56 -4.80
N ASN A 96 4.08 13.45 -5.25
CA ASN A 96 3.40 14.53 -5.97
C ASN A 96 2.19 15.12 -5.21
N GLY A 97 1.72 14.46 -4.16
CA GLY A 97 0.60 14.92 -3.36
C GLY A 97 -0.78 14.46 -3.86
N LEU A 98 -1.81 14.85 -3.09
CA LEU A 98 -3.18 14.39 -3.32
C LEU A 98 -3.78 14.94 -4.62
N ASP A 99 -3.61 16.23 -4.88
CA ASP A 99 -4.19 16.90 -6.06
C ASP A 99 -3.68 16.26 -7.35
N PHE A 100 -2.37 15.99 -7.42
CA PHE A 100 -1.78 15.25 -8.56
C PHE A 100 -2.41 13.86 -8.74
N TYR A 101 -2.61 13.14 -7.64
CA TYR A 101 -3.18 11.80 -7.71
C TYR A 101 -4.63 11.82 -8.14
N GLN A 102 -5.44 12.79 -7.68
CA GLN A 102 -6.81 13.00 -8.12
C GLN A 102 -6.88 13.35 -9.60
N ASP A 103 -6.09 14.31 -10.05
CA ASP A 103 -6.00 14.72 -11.46
C ASP A 103 -5.58 13.55 -12.38
N LEU A 104 -4.71 12.67 -11.90
CA LEU A 104 -4.34 11.45 -12.60
C LEU A 104 -5.51 10.47 -12.71
N CYS A 105 -6.25 10.28 -11.62
CA CYS A 105 -7.44 9.40 -11.60
C CYS A 105 -8.58 9.94 -12.46
N ASP A 106 -8.77 11.26 -12.49
CA ASP A 106 -9.80 11.92 -13.27
C ASP A 106 -9.43 12.08 -14.76
N GLY A 107 -8.20 11.72 -15.13
CA GLY A 107 -7.71 11.82 -16.50
C GLY A 107 -7.32 13.24 -16.92
N THR A 108 -7.27 14.20 -15.99
CA THR A 108 -6.79 15.58 -16.22
C THR A 108 -5.29 15.60 -16.50
N ILE A 109 -4.55 14.68 -15.87
CA ILE A 109 -3.13 14.46 -16.07
C ILE A 109 -2.95 13.12 -16.79
N ALA A 110 -2.13 13.11 -17.84
CA ALA A 110 -1.82 11.89 -18.57
C ALA A 110 -0.85 10.98 -17.78
N TYR A 111 -0.98 9.66 -17.94
CA TYR A 111 -0.05 8.68 -17.36
C TYR A 111 1.38 8.76 -17.92
N THR A 112 1.60 9.61 -18.93
CA THR A 112 2.93 9.95 -19.47
C THR A 112 3.55 11.19 -18.82
N ASP A 113 2.89 11.81 -17.84
CA ASP A 113 3.40 12.99 -17.14
C ASP A 113 4.76 12.68 -16.47
N PRO A 114 5.78 13.55 -16.66
CA PRO A 114 7.11 13.33 -16.07
C PRO A 114 7.13 13.19 -14.55
N ARG A 115 6.17 13.81 -13.85
CA ARG A 115 6.04 13.70 -12.38
C ARG A 115 5.65 12.28 -11.97
N LEU A 116 4.81 11.61 -12.75
CA LEU A 116 4.49 10.20 -12.51
C LEU A 116 5.72 9.33 -12.72
N LYS A 117 6.47 9.57 -13.79
CA LYS A 117 7.73 8.85 -14.04
C LYS A 117 8.68 8.99 -12.85
N ASN A 118 8.87 10.21 -12.34
CA ASN A 118 9.71 10.46 -11.17
C ASN A 118 9.23 9.66 -9.93
N ALA A 119 7.92 9.59 -9.69
CA ALA A 119 7.37 8.77 -8.62
C ALA A 119 7.66 7.27 -8.84
N MET A 120 7.60 6.80 -10.09
CA MET A 120 7.88 5.40 -10.43
C MET A 120 9.37 5.05 -10.34
N ASP A 121 10.28 6.01 -10.45
CA ASP A 121 11.72 5.77 -10.26
C ASP A 121 12.05 5.35 -8.81
N TYR A 122 11.27 5.77 -7.80
CA TYR A 122 11.37 5.24 -6.44
C TYR A 122 10.95 3.76 -6.37
N TRP A 123 9.85 3.39 -7.04
CA TRP A 123 9.45 1.98 -7.10
C TRP A 123 10.47 1.12 -7.84
N LYS A 124 10.96 1.63 -8.96
CA LYS A 124 12.04 1.00 -9.73
C LYS A 124 13.26 0.69 -8.85
N THR A 125 13.61 1.62 -7.95
CA THR A 125 14.73 1.42 -6.99
C THR A 125 14.51 0.18 -6.14
N LEU A 126 13.30 -0.07 -5.62
CA LEU A 126 13.01 -1.28 -4.82
C LEU A 126 13.12 -2.56 -5.66
N ILE A 127 12.66 -2.50 -6.92
CA ILE A 127 12.72 -3.63 -7.85
C ILE A 127 14.17 -3.96 -8.18
N GLU A 128 14.97 -2.97 -8.58
CA GLU A 128 16.37 -3.15 -8.98
C GLU A 128 17.25 -3.63 -7.82
N ARG A 129 16.91 -3.23 -6.58
CA ARG A 129 17.61 -3.72 -5.39
C ARG A 129 17.16 -5.14 -4.98
N GLY A 130 16.13 -5.70 -5.64
CA GLY A 130 15.63 -7.05 -5.38
C GLY A 130 15.06 -7.18 -3.96
N TYR A 131 14.19 -6.27 -3.56
CA TYR A 131 13.57 -6.28 -2.23
C TYR A 131 12.24 -7.04 -2.20
N PHE A 132 11.69 -7.38 -3.35
CA PHE A 132 10.45 -8.12 -3.47
C PHE A 132 10.68 -9.63 -3.50
N LEU A 133 9.61 -10.39 -3.27
CA LEU A 133 9.60 -11.83 -3.47
C LEU A 133 10.01 -12.17 -4.90
N ASP A 134 10.86 -13.18 -5.04
CA ASP A 134 11.07 -13.84 -6.31
C ASP A 134 9.73 -14.50 -6.75
N ASP A 135 9.53 -14.66 -8.06
CA ASP A 135 8.32 -15.25 -8.64
C ASP A 135 6.99 -14.63 -8.18
N HIS A 136 7.02 -13.36 -7.72
CA HIS A 136 5.84 -12.66 -7.22
C HIS A 136 4.65 -12.67 -8.17
N SER A 137 4.88 -12.84 -9.48
CA SER A 137 3.84 -12.94 -10.51
C SER A 137 3.06 -14.27 -10.47
N SER A 138 3.59 -15.27 -9.79
CA SER A 138 2.93 -16.56 -9.59
C SER A 138 1.97 -16.56 -8.40
N TYR A 139 2.09 -15.57 -7.50
CA TYR A 139 1.33 -15.50 -6.26
C TYR A 139 0.20 -14.47 -6.34
N GLY A 140 -0.98 -14.85 -5.82
CA GLY A 140 -1.97 -13.89 -5.36
C GLY A 140 -1.52 -13.20 -4.07
N TRP A 141 -2.21 -12.15 -3.66
CA TRP A 141 -1.79 -11.40 -2.47
C TRP A 141 -1.85 -12.23 -1.16
N ARG A 142 -2.84 -13.14 -1.03
CA ARG A 142 -2.94 -14.04 0.13
C ARG A 142 -1.82 -15.06 0.19
N GLU A 143 -1.43 -15.58 -0.97
CA GLU A 143 -0.31 -16.49 -1.09
C GLU A 143 1.00 -15.79 -0.75
N ALA A 144 1.17 -14.53 -1.18
CA ALA A 144 2.31 -13.71 -0.81
C ALA A 144 2.32 -13.35 0.69
N ALA A 145 1.15 -13.08 1.30
CA ALA A 145 1.04 -12.82 2.73
C ALA A 145 1.50 -14.02 3.58
N ALA A 146 1.34 -15.25 3.08
CA ALA A 146 1.81 -16.45 3.78
C ALA A 146 3.32 -16.44 4.03
N PHE A 147 4.13 -15.77 3.19
CA PHE A 147 5.57 -15.61 3.44
C PHE A 147 5.85 -14.75 4.68
N ILE A 148 5.01 -13.74 4.94
CA ILE A 148 5.11 -12.94 6.16
C ILE A 148 4.69 -13.79 7.37
N TYR A 149 3.61 -14.55 7.26
CA TYR A 149 3.13 -15.41 8.35
C TYR A 149 4.18 -16.44 8.78
N ARG A 150 5.01 -16.93 7.86
CA ARG A 150 6.12 -17.84 8.16
C ARG A 150 7.42 -17.13 8.56
N GLY A 151 7.49 -15.80 8.49
CA GLY A 151 8.70 -15.03 8.79
C GLY A 151 9.76 -15.11 7.69
N GLU A 152 9.41 -15.57 6.50
CA GLU A 152 10.26 -15.61 5.30
C GLU A 152 10.32 -14.24 4.60
N SER A 153 9.30 -13.42 4.82
CA SER A 153 9.26 -12.02 4.43
C SER A 153 8.91 -11.15 5.64
N ALA A 154 9.35 -9.89 5.63
CA ALA A 154 9.21 -9.02 6.80
C ALA A 154 7.99 -8.12 6.77
N MET A 155 7.63 -7.58 5.60
CA MET A 155 6.56 -6.59 5.46
C MET A 155 5.83 -6.69 4.12
N MET A 156 4.64 -6.04 4.06
CA MET A 156 3.80 -5.97 2.87
C MET A 156 3.03 -4.65 2.84
N LEU A 157 3.04 -3.95 1.72
CA LEU A 157 2.13 -2.83 1.47
C LEU A 157 0.78 -3.40 1.05
N MET A 158 -0.27 -3.13 1.83
CA MET A 158 -1.61 -3.68 1.57
C MET A 158 -2.71 -2.78 2.17
N GLY A 159 -3.95 -3.00 1.72
CA GLY A 159 -5.14 -2.43 2.33
C GLY A 159 -5.45 -3.05 3.69
N SER A 160 -6.19 -2.31 4.54
CA SER A 160 -6.52 -2.73 5.92
C SER A 160 -7.28 -4.06 6.01
N PHE A 161 -7.91 -4.52 4.93
CA PHE A 161 -8.55 -5.84 4.87
C PHE A 161 -7.59 -7.02 5.07
N ILE A 162 -6.26 -6.82 4.99
CA ILE A 162 -5.29 -7.88 5.32
C ILE A 162 -5.46 -8.37 6.75
N THR A 163 -5.97 -7.53 7.64
CA THR A 163 -6.15 -7.89 9.06
C THR A 163 -7.13 -9.04 9.27
N ASP A 164 -8.08 -9.22 8.35
CA ASP A 164 -9.06 -10.30 8.40
C ASP A 164 -8.44 -11.67 8.10
N ASP A 165 -7.30 -11.68 7.41
CA ASP A 165 -6.59 -12.90 6.99
C ASP A 165 -5.36 -13.23 7.89
N ILE A 166 -5.01 -12.34 8.85
CA ILE A 166 -3.91 -12.61 9.77
C ILE A 166 -4.31 -13.75 10.73
N PRO A 167 -3.52 -14.84 10.82
CA PRO A 167 -3.79 -15.91 11.75
C PRO A 167 -3.89 -15.39 13.20
N ALA A 168 -4.91 -15.79 13.94
CA ALA A 168 -5.14 -15.33 15.32
C ALA A 168 -3.91 -15.53 16.23
N SER A 169 -3.12 -16.58 16.00
CA SER A 169 -1.87 -16.83 16.75
C SER A 169 -0.75 -15.82 16.46
N LEU A 170 -0.90 -15.01 15.42
CA LEU A 170 0.07 -14.00 15.00
C LEU A 170 -0.44 -12.56 15.16
N ALA A 171 -1.69 -12.38 15.57
CA ALA A 171 -2.34 -11.07 15.63
C ALA A 171 -1.53 -10.07 16.46
N ASP A 172 -1.00 -10.48 17.60
CA ASP A 172 -0.20 -9.64 18.49
C ASP A 172 1.22 -9.33 17.94
N ASP A 173 1.67 -10.08 16.95
CA ASP A 173 2.98 -9.88 16.32
C ASP A 173 2.91 -9.01 15.07
N PHE A 174 1.71 -8.71 14.59
CA PHE A 174 1.52 -7.81 13.46
C PHE A 174 1.29 -6.37 13.93
N GLU A 175 1.87 -5.47 13.18
CA GLU A 175 1.67 -4.03 13.29
C GLU A 175 1.73 -3.39 11.92
N PHE A 176 1.43 -2.10 11.83
CA PHE A 176 1.52 -1.35 10.57
C PHE A 176 2.15 0.02 10.79
N PHE A 177 2.73 0.55 9.75
CA PHE A 177 3.19 1.93 9.70
C PHE A 177 2.81 2.59 8.36
N ARG A 178 2.68 3.91 8.39
CA ARG A 178 2.46 4.69 7.17
C ARG A 178 3.68 4.55 6.27
N PHE A 179 3.44 4.43 4.97
CA PHE A 179 4.56 4.46 4.03
C PHE A 179 5.44 5.69 4.32
N PRO A 180 6.76 5.53 4.44
CA PRO A 180 7.68 6.57 4.86
C PRO A 180 7.61 7.84 4.02
N VAL A 181 8.02 8.95 4.62
CA VAL A 181 8.10 10.22 3.91
C VAL A 181 9.22 10.15 2.88
N ILE A 182 8.88 10.48 1.66
CA ILE A 182 9.85 10.72 0.59
C ILE A 182 10.14 12.21 0.65
N GLN A 183 11.31 12.57 1.18
CA GLN A 183 11.71 13.99 1.23
C GLN A 183 11.93 14.48 -0.20
N LYS A 184 11.37 15.65 -0.48
CA LYS A 184 11.84 16.44 -1.61
C LYS A 184 13.12 17.12 -1.15
N ASP A 185 14.21 16.85 -1.86
CA ASP A 185 15.43 17.65 -1.74
C ASP A 185 15.14 19.11 -2.11
#